data_59aaaefa3374217a2d17bc80be7728e0
#
_entry.id   59aaaefa3374217a2d17bc80be7728e0
#
_cell.length_a   1.000
_cell.length_b   1.000
_cell.length_c   1.000
_cell.angle_alpha   90.00
_cell.angle_beta   90.00
_cell.angle_gamma   90.00
#
_symmetry.space_group_name_H-M   'P 1'
#
loop_
_entity.id
_entity.type
_entity.pdbx_description
1 polymer ?
#
loop_
_entity_poly.entity_id
_entity_poly.type
_entity_poly.pdbx_seq_one_letter_code
_entity_poly.pdbx_strand_id
1 'polypeptide(L)'
;MQINDANQVYLKIDNQKKELSELSSGFISVVKIIQSIINFYSGFTGGHFDLLNVKGVVLIDEIESHLHIEWQTKIVPTLKNLFPNTTFYIATHSPLVLSQLAEGEAYLLKRDADGVVRSQEINSPNTRLLENVLQDAFDVDLNQLKRENMEHIDQTKAKQKLLALLNK
;
A
#
# COMPACT_ATOMS: atom_id res chain seq x y z
N MET A 1 17.34 3.65 -17.30
CA MET A 1 17.48 5.03 -16.77
C MET A 1 18.66 5.66 -17.50
N GLN A 2 18.51 6.86 -18.03
CA GLN A 2 19.57 7.59 -18.74
C GLN A 2 19.60 9.01 -18.20
N ILE A 3 20.80 9.57 -18.04
CA ILE A 3 21.01 10.95 -17.62
C ILE A 3 21.58 11.68 -18.84
N ASN A 4 21.02 12.84 -19.19
CA ASN A 4 21.55 13.69 -20.24
C ASN A 4 22.58 14.71 -19.69
N ASP A 5 23.23 15.47 -20.61
CA ASP A 5 24.22 16.48 -20.26
C ASP A 5 23.66 17.64 -19.39
N ALA A 6 22.35 17.78 -19.30
CA ALA A 6 21.66 18.74 -18.43
C ALA A 6 21.23 18.13 -17.07
N ASN A 7 21.77 16.98 -16.68
CA ASN A 7 21.39 16.23 -15.46
C ASN A 7 19.92 15.84 -15.34
N GLN A 8 19.18 15.78 -16.45
CA GLN A 8 17.80 15.30 -16.46
C GLN A 8 17.77 13.79 -16.55
N VAL A 9 16.90 13.19 -15.75
CA VAL A 9 16.72 11.74 -15.68
C VAL A 9 15.56 11.32 -16.58
N TYR A 10 15.84 10.43 -17.53
CA TYR A 10 14.85 9.84 -18.42
C TYR A 10 14.66 8.37 -18.12
N LEU A 11 13.44 7.93 -18.17
CA LEU A 11 13.06 6.52 -18.18
C LEU A 11 12.63 6.12 -19.59
N LYS A 12 13.04 4.93 -20.00
CA LYS A 12 12.55 4.33 -21.25
C LYS A 12 11.37 3.41 -20.89
N ILE A 13 10.16 3.85 -21.21
CA ILE A 13 8.92 3.11 -20.98
C ILE A 13 8.29 2.89 -22.36
N ASP A 14 7.96 1.64 -22.71
CA ASP A 14 7.36 1.27 -24.00
C ASP A 14 8.10 1.87 -25.23
N ASN A 15 9.44 1.80 -25.21
CA ASN A 15 10.33 2.39 -26.21
C ASN A 15 10.29 3.94 -26.31
N GLN A 16 9.54 4.64 -25.48
CA GLN A 16 9.52 6.10 -25.41
C GLN A 16 10.37 6.60 -24.24
N LYS A 17 11.12 7.68 -24.49
CA LYS A 17 11.80 8.42 -23.41
C LYS A 17 10.80 9.32 -22.73
N LYS A 18 10.62 9.17 -21.41
CA LYS A 18 9.78 10.03 -20.59
C LYS A 18 10.61 10.65 -19.48
N GLU A 19 10.43 11.92 -19.21
CA GLU A 19 11.00 12.57 -18.04
C GLU A 19 10.29 12.09 -16.76
N LEU A 20 11.00 12.11 -15.63
CA LEU A 20 10.41 11.81 -14.33
C LEU A 20 9.21 12.71 -14.02
N SER A 21 9.26 13.97 -14.46
CA SER A 21 8.20 14.97 -14.32
C SER A 21 6.89 14.61 -15.04
N GLU A 22 6.97 13.77 -16.08
CA GLU A 22 5.82 13.32 -16.87
C GLU A 22 5.13 12.08 -16.26
N LEU A 23 5.71 11.49 -15.22
CA LEU A 23 5.21 10.28 -14.60
C LEU A 23 4.23 10.60 -13.46
N SER A 24 3.34 9.65 -13.17
CA SER A 24 2.42 9.81 -12.03
C SER A 24 3.18 9.94 -10.71
N SER A 25 2.63 10.73 -9.78
CA SER A 25 3.23 10.92 -8.44
C SER A 25 3.45 9.61 -7.71
N GLY A 26 2.54 8.64 -7.84
CA GLY A 26 2.67 7.31 -7.26
C GLY A 26 3.87 6.53 -7.81
N PHE A 27 4.10 6.55 -9.13
CA PHE A 27 5.27 5.91 -9.73
C PHE A 27 6.58 6.58 -9.25
N ILE A 28 6.60 7.90 -9.17
CA ILE A 28 7.76 8.65 -8.65
C ILE A 28 8.05 8.25 -7.20
N SER A 29 7.03 8.06 -6.36
CA SER A 29 7.19 7.62 -4.97
C SER A 29 7.83 6.23 -4.89
N VAL A 30 7.38 5.27 -5.69
CA VAL A 30 7.99 3.93 -5.77
C VAL A 30 9.46 4.02 -6.19
N VAL A 31 9.76 4.79 -7.23
CA VAL A 31 11.16 4.99 -7.70
C VAL A 31 12.02 5.61 -6.60
N LYS A 32 11.51 6.60 -5.85
CA LYS A 32 12.23 7.22 -4.73
C LYS A 32 12.53 6.24 -3.61
N ILE A 33 11.58 5.38 -3.23
CA ILE A 33 11.79 4.34 -2.21
C ILE A 33 12.93 3.42 -2.66
N ILE A 34 12.85 2.88 -3.88
CA ILE A 34 13.86 1.97 -4.44
C ILE A 34 15.23 2.67 -4.51
N GLN A 35 15.27 3.91 -5.00
CA GLN A 35 16.50 4.70 -5.10
C GLN A 35 17.13 4.95 -3.72
N SER A 36 16.31 5.24 -2.71
CA SER A 36 16.80 5.46 -1.33
C SER A 36 17.46 4.20 -0.78
N ILE A 37 16.88 3.03 -0.99
CA ILE A 37 17.44 1.74 -0.56
C ILE A 37 18.78 1.48 -1.29
N ILE A 38 18.81 1.66 -2.61
CA ILE A 38 20.01 1.46 -3.43
C ILE A 38 21.13 2.41 -3.00
N ASN A 39 20.83 3.70 -2.80
CA ASN A 39 21.81 4.70 -2.37
C ASN A 39 22.40 4.34 -0.99
N PHE A 40 21.54 3.91 -0.07
CA PHE A 40 21.97 3.47 1.26
C PHE A 40 22.91 2.27 1.16
N TYR A 41 22.56 1.25 0.43
CA TYR A 41 23.39 0.06 0.25
C TYR A 41 24.70 0.38 -0.48
N SER A 42 24.67 1.23 -1.50
CA SER A 42 25.86 1.70 -2.22
C SER A 42 26.89 2.38 -1.29
N GLY A 43 26.40 3.18 -0.34
CA GLY A 43 27.25 3.83 0.66
C GLY A 43 28.02 2.85 1.55
N PHE A 44 27.40 1.71 1.90
CA PHE A 44 28.05 0.69 2.73
C PHE A 44 28.95 -0.26 1.94
N THR A 45 28.62 -0.54 0.69
CA THR A 45 29.33 -1.55 -0.11
C THR A 45 30.44 -0.95 -0.99
N GLY A 46 30.62 0.37 -0.97
CA GLY A 46 31.57 1.05 -1.85
C GLY A 46 31.25 0.93 -3.34
N GLY A 47 30.00 0.62 -3.67
CA GLY A 47 29.51 0.55 -5.06
C GLY A 47 29.95 -0.68 -5.86
N HIS A 48 30.61 -1.68 -5.23
CA HIS A 48 31.22 -2.82 -5.91
C HIS A 48 30.40 -4.13 -5.89
N PHE A 49 29.17 -4.11 -5.37
CA PHE A 49 28.36 -5.32 -5.19
C PHE A 49 27.05 -5.25 -5.97
N ASP A 50 26.46 -6.44 -6.16
CA ASP A 50 25.07 -6.58 -6.57
C ASP A 50 24.16 -6.05 -5.45
N LEU A 51 23.82 -4.76 -5.56
CA LEU A 51 23.09 -4.01 -4.53
C LEU A 51 21.70 -4.59 -4.24
N LEU A 52 21.13 -5.34 -5.20
CA LEU A 52 19.84 -5.99 -5.03
C LEU A 52 19.92 -7.23 -4.13
N ASN A 53 21.09 -7.84 -4.00
CA ASN A 53 21.32 -9.03 -3.18
C ASN A 53 21.96 -8.75 -1.81
N VAL A 54 22.06 -7.49 -1.42
CA VAL A 54 22.61 -7.10 -0.10
C VAL A 54 21.69 -7.59 1.01
N LYS A 55 22.29 -8.22 2.04
CA LYS A 55 21.59 -8.52 3.29
C LYS A 55 21.46 -7.25 4.12
N GLY A 56 20.24 -6.89 4.49
CA GLY A 56 20.00 -5.67 5.25
C GLY A 56 18.62 -5.65 5.90
N VAL A 57 18.39 -4.59 6.66
CA VAL A 57 17.09 -4.28 7.28
C VAL A 57 16.68 -2.91 6.82
N VAL A 58 15.45 -2.78 6.36
CA VAL A 58 14.85 -1.52 5.93
C VAL A 58 13.57 -1.27 6.73
N LEU A 59 13.48 -0.10 7.34
CA LEU A 59 12.28 0.36 8.04
C LEU A 59 11.58 1.40 7.18
N ILE A 60 10.28 1.22 6.94
CA ILE A 60 9.46 2.14 6.15
C ILE A 60 8.21 2.47 6.97
N ASP A 61 8.00 3.76 7.22
CA ASP A 61 6.79 4.26 7.84
C ASP A 61 5.83 4.77 6.76
N GLU A 62 4.53 4.49 6.93
CA GLU A 62 3.47 4.91 6.01
C GLU A 62 3.82 4.61 4.53
N ILE A 63 4.14 3.36 4.21
CA ILE A 63 4.57 2.97 2.85
C ILE A 63 3.56 3.37 1.77
N GLU A 64 2.28 3.44 2.12
CA GLU A 64 1.19 3.86 1.21
C GLU A 64 1.17 5.35 0.92
N SER A 65 1.89 6.18 1.67
CA SER A 65 1.89 7.63 1.51
C SER A 65 2.24 8.03 0.08
N HIS A 66 1.34 8.80 -0.54
CA HIS A 66 1.42 9.22 -1.95
C HIS A 66 1.34 8.11 -2.99
N LEU A 67 1.06 6.85 -2.60
CA LEU A 67 0.84 5.76 -3.54
C LEU A 67 -0.62 5.72 -4.01
N HIS A 68 -0.82 5.69 -5.33
CA HIS A 68 -2.13 5.36 -5.90
C HIS A 68 -2.52 3.92 -5.49
N ILE A 69 -3.82 3.66 -5.38
CA ILE A 69 -4.40 2.36 -4.97
C ILE A 69 -3.73 1.17 -5.67
N GLU A 70 -3.49 1.26 -6.96
CA GLU A 70 -2.83 0.21 -7.73
C GLU A 70 -1.40 -0.09 -7.23
N TRP A 71 -0.65 0.93 -6.82
CA TRP A 71 0.69 0.73 -6.28
C TRP A 71 0.67 0.18 -4.86
N GLN A 72 -0.33 0.50 -4.05
CA GLN A 72 -0.49 -0.07 -2.72
C GLN A 72 -0.65 -1.60 -2.77
N THR A 73 -1.26 -2.14 -3.84
CA THR A 73 -1.37 -3.59 -4.03
C THR A 73 -0.11 -4.26 -4.61
N LYS A 74 0.90 -3.50 -5.01
CA LYS A 74 2.09 -4.02 -5.70
C LYS A 74 3.40 -3.74 -4.97
N ILE A 75 3.43 -2.74 -4.09
CA ILE A 75 4.69 -2.22 -3.54
C ILE A 75 5.45 -3.27 -2.73
N VAL A 76 4.79 -4.01 -1.84
CA VAL A 76 5.45 -5.00 -1.00
C VAL A 76 5.99 -6.18 -1.82
N PRO A 77 5.21 -6.83 -2.69
CA PRO A 77 5.75 -7.85 -3.60
C PRO A 77 6.91 -7.34 -4.45
N THR A 78 6.84 -6.11 -4.94
CA THR A 78 7.91 -5.49 -5.73
C THR A 78 9.19 -5.35 -4.93
N LEU A 79 9.13 -4.84 -3.71
CA LEU A 79 10.30 -4.69 -2.83
C LEU A 79 10.91 -6.05 -2.47
N LYS A 80 10.09 -7.05 -2.12
CA LYS A 80 10.55 -8.41 -1.81
C LYS A 80 11.26 -9.06 -3.00
N ASN A 81 10.74 -8.86 -4.21
CA ASN A 81 11.35 -9.40 -5.43
C ASN A 81 12.66 -8.68 -5.81
N LEU A 82 12.71 -7.36 -5.63
CA LEU A 82 13.91 -6.58 -5.95
C LEU A 82 15.03 -6.78 -4.93
N PHE A 83 14.70 -6.99 -3.66
CA PHE A 83 15.65 -7.10 -2.57
C PHE A 83 15.41 -8.38 -1.76
N PRO A 84 15.67 -9.57 -2.32
CA PRO A 84 15.27 -10.86 -1.74
C PRO A 84 15.98 -11.18 -0.42
N ASN A 85 17.12 -10.56 -0.15
CA ASN A 85 17.90 -10.75 1.07
C ASN A 85 17.71 -9.64 2.11
N THR A 86 16.78 -8.71 1.85
CA THR A 86 16.46 -7.60 2.76
C THR A 86 15.24 -7.95 3.61
N THR A 87 15.33 -7.73 4.92
CA THR A 87 14.18 -7.77 5.81
C THR A 87 13.52 -6.40 5.87
N PHE A 88 12.24 -6.33 5.58
CA PHE A 88 11.45 -5.10 5.64
C PHE A 88 10.59 -5.07 6.91
N TYR A 89 10.67 -3.99 7.66
CA TYR A 89 9.71 -3.64 8.70
C TYR A 89 8.91 -2.43 8.20
N ILE A 90 7.63 -2.64 7.97
CA ILE A 90 6.76 -1.65 7.32
C ILE A 90 5.61 -1.30 8.25
N ALA A 91 5.45 -0.02 8.57
CA ALA A 91 4.21 0.47 9.16
C ALA A 91 3.27 0.95 8.06
N THR A 92 1.99 0.64 8.20
CA THR A 92 0.97 0.99 7.21
C THR A 92 -0.40 1.14 7.86
N HIS A 93 -1.20 2.06 7.31
CA HIS A 93 -2.63 2.19 7.55
C HIS A 93 -3.48 1.74 6.36
N SER A 94 -2.85 1.10 5.35
CA SER A 94 -3.56 0.63 4.16
C SER A 94 -3.98 -0.84 4.26
N PRO A 95 -5.27 -1.14 4.21
CA PRO A 95 -5.76 -2.52 4.12
C PRO A 95 -5.32 -3.20 2.82
N LEU A 96 -5.04 -2.42 1.76
CA LEU A 96 -4.55 -2.96 0.49
C LEU A 96 -3.09 -3.43 0.58
N VAL A 97 -2.26 -2.74 1.36
CA VAL A 97 -0.90 -3.20 1.66
C VAL A 97 -0.96 -4.48 2.49
N LEU A 98 -1.79 -4.52 3.54
CA LEU A 98 -1.97 -5.73 4.35
C LEU A 98 -2.45 -6.93 3.53
N SER A 99 -3.37 -6.72 2.59
CA SER A 99 -3.91 -7.79 1.75
C SER A 99 -2.86 -8.48 0.85
N GLN A 100 -1.64 -7.99 0.78
CA GLN A 100 -0.53 -8.61 0.05
C GLN A 100 0.34 -9.53 0.91
N LEU A 101 0.14 -9.53 2.23
CA LEU A 101 1.01 -10.21 3.19
C LEU A 101 0.53 -11.63 3.46
N ALA A 102 1.49 -12.55 3.51
CA ALA A 102 1.24 -13.94 3.83
C ALA A 102 1.11 -14.15 5.35
N GLU A 103 0.86 -15.40 5.73
CA GLU A 103 0.87 -15.85 7.14
C GLU A 103 2.19 -15.45 7.81
N GLY A 104 2.11 -14.94 9.03
CA GLY A 104 3.29 -14.54 9.82
C GLY A 104 3.93 -13.20 9.41
N GLU A 105 3.38 -12.48 8.44
CA GLU A 105 3.95 -11.23 7.93
C GLU A 105 3.22 -9.98 8.43
N ALA A 106 2.04 -10.10 9.02
CA ALA A 106 1.22 -8.97 9.43
C ALA A 106 0.91 -8.98 10.93
N TYR A 107 1.12 -7.84 11.59
CA TYR A 107 0.90 -7.69 13.01
C TYR A 107 0.15 -6.39 13.31
N LEU A 108 -0.93 -6.49 14.09
CA LEU A 108 -1.62 -5.35 14.65
C LEU A 108 -0.93 -4.95 15.97
N LEU A 109 -0.56 -3.69 16.09
CA LEU A 109 -0.06 -3.11 17.34
C LEU A 109 -1.23 -2.48 18.10
N LYS A 110 -1.64 -3.10 19.19
CA LYS A 110 -2.77 -2.63 20.01
C LYS A 110 -2.29 -2.21 21.39
N ARG A 111 -2.79 -1.06 21.86
CA ARG A 111 -2.56 -0.61 23.24
C ARG A 111 -3.65 -1.18 24.12
N ASP A 112 -3.25 -1.96 25.12
CA ASP A 112 -4.17 -2.54 26.08
C ASP A 112 -4.55 -1.55 27.19
N ALA A 113 -5.51 -1.96 28.05
CA ALA A 113 -6.00 -1.15 29.15
C ALA A 113 -4.92 -0.78 30.20
N ASP A 114 -3.85 -1.58 30.27
CA ASP A 114 -2.68 -1.33 31.12
C ASP A 114 -1.68 -0.33 30.50
N GLY A 115 -1.97 0.20 29.31
CA GLY A 115 -1.15 1.15 28.58
C GLY A 115 0.02 0.51 27.79
N VAL A 116 0.18 -0.81 27.87
CA VAL A 116 1.23 -1.53 27.15
C VAL A 116 0.79 -1.82 25.73
N VAL A 117 1.71 -1.62 24.77
CA VAL A 117 1.48 -1.99 23.36
C VAL A 117 1.89 -3.45 23.16
N ARG A 118 0.96 -4.25 22.64
CA ARG A 118 1.18 -5.66 22.28
C ARG A 118 0.95 -5.85 20.80
N SER A 119 1.73 -6.80 20.23
CA SER A 119 1.54 -7.23 18.85
C SER A 119 0.60 -8.43 18.82
N GLN A 120 -0.36 -8.39 17.90
CA GLN A 120 -1.25 -9.49 17.58
C GLN A 120 -1.10 -9.84 16.12
N GLU A 121 -0.85 -11.11 15.80
CA GLU A 121 -0.75 -11.56 14.42
C GLU A 121 -2.10 -11.47 13.70
N ILE A 122 -2.07 -11.00 12.46
CA ILE A 122 -3.20 -11.02 11.53
C ILE A 122 -3.02 -12.21 10.60
N ASN A 123 -3.83 -13.25 10.79
CA ASN A 123 -3.70 -14.51 10.05
C ASN A 123 -4.01 -14.33 8.57
N SER A 124 -3.08 -14.74 7.71
CA SER A 124 -3.19 -14.88 6.25
C SER A 124 -3.99 -13.76 5.55
N PRO A 125 -3.61 -12.47 5.67
CA PRO A 125 -4.39 -11.37 5.11
C PRO A 125 -4.61 -11.49 3.60
N ASN A 126 -3.68 -12.11 2.87
CA ASN A 126 -3.73 -12.29 1.42
C ASN A 126 -4.79 -13.29 0.93
N THR A 127 -5.34 -14.12 1.82
CA THR A 127 -6.40 -15.09 1.47
C THR A 127 -7.79 -14.66 1.92
N ARG A 128 -7.87 -13.52 2.61
CA ARG A 128 -9.11 -13.03 3.22
C ARG A 128 -9.80 -11.97 2.36
N LEU A 129 -11.11 -11.84 2.54
CA LEU A 129 -11.85 -10.73 1.96
C LEU A 129 -11.37 -9.41 2.60
N LEU A 130 -11.27 -8.37 1.79
CA LEU A 130 -10.83 -7.05 2.25
C LEU A 130 -11.70 -6.51 3.40
N GLU A 131 -13.00 -6.83 3.42
CA GLU A 131 -13.93 -6.47 4.50
C GLU A 131 -13.49 -7.07 5.85
N ASN A 132 -13.01 -8.31 5.85
CA ASN A 132 -12.53 -8.96 7.07
C ASN A 132 -11.20 -8.35 7.54
N VAL A 133 -10.31 -7.99 6.59
CA VAL A 133 -9.06 -7.30 6.92
C VAL A 133 -9.35 -5.92 7.54
N LEU A 134 -10.33 -5.19 6.99
CA LEU A 134 -10.76 -3.90 7.52
C LEU A 134 -11.31 -4.02 8.95
N GLN A 135 -12.11 -5.04 9.20
CA GLN A 135 -12.69 -5.24 10.53
C GLN A 135 -11.65 -5.64 11.56
N ASP A 136 -10.77 -6.59 11.24
CA ASP A 136 -9.81 -7.15 12.19
C ASP A 136 -8.63 -6.21 12.48
N ALA A 137 -8.16 -5.49 11.46
CA ALA A 137 -6.98 -4.63 11.58
C ALA A 137 -7.31 -3.16 11.91
N PHE A 138 -8.52 -2.69 11.53
CA PHE A 138 -8.88 -1.27 11.61
C PHE A 138 -10.16 -0.99 12.39
N ASP A 139 -10.82 -2.03 12.93
CA ASP A 139 -12.13 -1.91 13.62
C ASP A 139 -13.22 -1.26 12.73
N VAL A 140 -13.17 -1.46 11.40
CA VAL A 140 -14.10 -0.88 10.43
C VAL A 140 -15.06 -1.96 9.92
N ASP A 141 -16.31 -1.95 10.40
CA ASP A 141 -17.40 -2.78 9.86
C ASP A 141 -18.14 -2.04 8.73
N LEU A 142 -17.78 -2.38 7.48
CA LEU A 142 -18.42 -1.79 6.29
C LEU A 142 -19.92 -2.12 6.20
N ASN A 143 -20.35 -3.27 6.71
CA ASN A 143 -21.75 -3.66 6.66
C ASN A 143 -22.59 -2.86 7.66
N GLN A 144 -22.03 -2.59 8.84
CA GLN A 144 -22.66 -1.70 9.82
C GLN A 144 -22.79 -0.28 9.25
N LEU A 145 -21.71 0.27 8.69
CA LEU A 145 -21.72 1.61 8.07
C LEU A 145 -22.75 1.73 6.93
N LYS A 146 -22.88 0.68 6.11
CA LYS A 146 -23.91 0.63 5.05
C LYS A 146 -25.32 0.62 5.62
N ARG A 147 -25.59 -0.15 6.69
CA ARG A 147 -26.90 -0.19 7.36
C ARG A 147 -27.27 1.17 7.94
N GLU A 148 -26.37 1.77 8.70
CA GLU A 148 -26.58 3.11 9.27
C GLU A 148 -26.89 4.16 8.21
N ASN A 149 -26.14 4.16 7.09
CA ASN A 149 -26.40 5.04 5.96
C ASN A 149 -27.75 4.75 5.26
N MET A 150 -28.20 3.50 5.21
CA MET A 150 -29.49 3.13 4.59
C MET A 150 -30.68 3.51 5.48
N GLU A 151 -30.55 3.47 6.80
CA GLU A 151 -31.59 3.91 7.73
C GLU A 151 -31.86 5.41 7.63
N HIS A 152 -30.87 6.21 7.22
CA HIS A 152 -31.01 7.65 6.99
C HIS A 152 -31.61 7.99 5.60
N ILE A 153 -31.71 7.04 4.66
CA ILE A 153 -32.33 7.25 3.37
C ILE A 153 -33.85 7.08 3.52
N ASP A 154 -34.57 8.20 3.54
CA ASP A 154 -36.04 8.19 3.49
C ASP A 154 -36.53 7.58 2.16
N GLN A 155 -36.75 6.28 2.18
CA GLN A 155 -37.24 5.50 1.03
C GLN A 155 -38.70 5.83 0.68
N THR A 156 -39.41 6.60 1.50
CA THR A 156 -40.84 6.92 1.33
C THR A 156 -41.05 7.73 0.04
N LYS A 157 -40.14 8.68 -0.24
CA LYS A 157 -40.23 9.49 -1.47
C LYS A 157 -39.94 8.68 -2.73
N ALA A 158 -38.98 7.73 -2.65
CA ALA A 158 -38.64 6.87 -3.79
C ALA A 158 -39.81 5.89 -4.06
N LYS A 159 -40.41 5.32 -3.02
CA LYS A 159 -41.54 4.39 -3.09
C LYS A 159 -42.79 5.08 -3.61
N GLN A 160 -43.08 6.32 -3.21
CA GLN A 160 -44.15 7.13 -3.73
C GLN A 160 -43.99 7.48 -5.21
N LYS A 161 -42.77 7.83 -5.65
CA LYS A 161 -42.45 8.03 -7.08
C LYS A 161 -42.68 6.78 -7.92
N LEU A 162 -42.23 5.62 -7.42
CA LEU A 162 -42.42 4.34 -8.11
C LEU A 162 -43.93 3.98 -8.25
N LEU A 163 -44.69 4.12 -7.17
CA LEU A 163 -46.14 3.90 -7.17
C LEU A 163 -46.88 4.87 -8.13
N ALA A 164 -46.46 6.13 -8.18
CA ALA A 164 -47.04 7.10 -9.12
C ALA A 164 -46.74 6.79 -10.60
N LEU A 165 -45.63 6.08 -10.89
CA LEU A 165 -45.30 5.62 -12.25
C LEU A 165 -46.02 4.33 -12.64
N LEU A 166 -46.36 3.47 -11.68
CA LEU A 166 -47.08 2.20 -11.91
C LEU A 166 -48.60 2.41 -12.06
N ASN A 167 -49.14 3.53 -11.60
CA ASN A 167 -50.56 3.89 -11.69
C ASN A 167 -50.91 4.81 -12.89
N LYS A 168 -49.99 4.94 -13.84
CA LYS A 168 -50.21 5.54 -15.15
C LYS A 168 -50.31 4.47 -16.23
#